data_5899d4680e1b8f90d8fbf3e4e5dc62b0
#
_entry.id   5899d4680e1b8f90d8fbf3e4e5dc62b0
#
_cell.length_a   1.000
_cell.length_b   1.000
_cell.length_c   1.000
_cell.angle_alpha   90.00
_cell.angle_beta   90.00
_cell.angle_gamma   90.00
#
_symmetry.space_group_name_H-M   'P 1'
#
loop_
_entity.id
_entity.type
_entity.pdbx_description
1 polymer ?
#
loop_
_entity_poly.entity_id
_entity_poly.type
_entity_poly.pdbx_seq_one_letter_code
_entity_poly.pdbx_strand_id
1 'polypeptide(L)'
;MSSFKEFKPTSWAIDNRITIFILTVIITLAGLSVYNTIPKEQFPEVVVPTFFVTTVYPGTSPADMENLVTRPLEKQLGTLSGVKKMTSNSQQDFANVVIEFGTDVSVAVAKQKVKDAVDKARTDLPKDLPQDPRVMELDISEIPILFVNISGPFDLDRLKKYATDLKDKIEDVKGINRVDMVGALDREIQVDVDMFKLQAAKMTMDDIERTIRFENMTMSGGNINTGDKQRSIRILGEFQSVSELGNLVVTSMNGSSVFLKDIAKVTDGYKDKQSYARLNGQKVITLNVIKRSGENLIQASDDINALIAEAKSVLPSDLKITVSGDQSRVTRTTVNDLTNSIIIGFVLVTLVLMFFMGTTNAMFVGLSVPVSSFLAFMFMPSLGFTMNMIVLFALLMALGVIVDDAIVVIENTHRLFDRGRRNIVTATKMAAGEVFMPVLAGTLTTVAPFMPLAFWDGIVGKFMYFLPVTLILTLLSS
;
A
#
# COMPACT_ATOMS: atom_id res chain seq x y z
N MET A 1 39.14 -34.17 -38.03
CA MET A 1 37.78 -34.29 -37.41
C MET A 1 37.73 -33.31 -36.28
N SER A 2 37.15 -32.13 -36.45
CA SER A 2 36.95 -31.20 -35.37
C SER A 2 36.00 -31.84 -34.34
N SER A 3 36.39 -31.87 -33.08
CA SER A 3 35.59 -32.42 -32.00
C SER A 3 34.22 -31.70 -31.99
N PHE A 4 33.17 -32.48 -32.13
CA PHE A 4 31.79 -32.03 -32.10
C PHE A 4 31.49 -31.40 -30.73
N LYS A 5 31.30 -30.09 -30.64
CA LYS A 5 30.87 -29.42 -29.41
C LYS A 5 29.37 -29.55 -29.28
N GLU A 6 28.89 -30.53 -28.53
CA GLU A 6 27.48 -30.62 -28.15
C GLU A 6 27.22 -29.83 -26.86
N PHE A 7 26.15 -29.04 -26.84
CA PHE A 7 25.61 -28.52 -25.63
C PHE A 7 24.60 -29.53 -25.06
N LYS A 8 25.01 -30.25 -24.01
CA LYS A 8 24.26 -31.39 -23.47
C LYS A 8 22.78 -31.11 -23.15
N PRO A 9 22.37 -29.94 -22.51
CA PRO A 9 20.99 -29.68 -22.26
C PRO A 9 20.12 -29.60 -23.53
N THR A 10 20.59 -28.93 -24.57
CA THR A 10 19.86 -28.84 -25.86
C THR A 10 19.80 -30.20 -26.55
N SER A 11 20.90 -30.96 -26.54
CA SER A 11 20.92 -32.32 -27.11
C SER A 11 19.92 -33.23 -26.42
N TRP A 12 19.83 -33.17 -25.08
CA TRP A 12 18.85 -33.91 -24.30
C TRP A 12 17.43 -33.49 -24.65
N ALA A 13 17.18 -32.15 -24.78
CA ALA A 13 15.87 -31.62 -25.13
C ALA A 13 15.38 -32.08 -26.51
N ILE A 14 16.28 -32.12 -27.51
CA ILE A 14 15.98 -32.59 -28.85
C ILE A 14 15.66 -34.10 -28.87
N ASP A 15 16.41 -34.91 -28.09
CA ASP A 15 16.17 -36.34 -27.98
C ASP A 15 14.88 -36.67 -27.25
N ASN A 16 14.46 -35.84 -26.28
CA ASN A 16 13.26 -36.01 -25.48
C ASN A 16 12.14 -35.01 -25.88
N ARG A 17 11.92 -34.85 -27.19
CA ARG A 17 11.00 -33.86 -27.76
C ARG A 17 9.60 -33.84 -27.14
N ILE A 18 9.00 -35.01 -26.83
CA ILE A 18 7.67 -35.14 -26.24
C ILE A 18 7.65 -34.52 -24.84
N THR A 19 8.67 -34.83 -24.03
CA THR A 19 8.84 -34.27 -22.68
C THR A 19 8.96 -32.75 -22.74
N ILE A 20 9.70 -32.22 -23.69
CA ILE A 20 9.86 -30.76 -23.87
C ILE A 20 8.57 -30.12 -24.32
N PHE A 21 7.80 -30.72 -25.23
CA PHE A 21 6.47 -30.19 -25.59
C PHE A 21 5.53 -30.14 -24.40
N ILE A 22 5.46 -31.20 -23.59
CA ILE A 22 4.64 -31.24 -22.38
C ILE A 22 5.11 -30.17 -21.40
N LEU A 23 6.42 -30.04 -21.20
CA LEU A 23 6.99 -29.00 -20.32
C LEU A 23 6.66 -27.59 -20.78
N THR A 24 6.78 -27.31 -22.09
CA THR A 24 6.42 -26.01 -22.68
C THR A 24 4.92 -25.67 -22.47
N VAL A 25 4.03 -26.66 -22.65
CA VAL A 25 2.60 -26.48 -22.38
C VAL A 25 2.36 -26.19 -20.89
N ILE A 26 3.02 -26.92 -19.98
CA ILE A 26 2.91 -26.71 -18.53
C ILE A 26 3.40 -25.30 -18.17
N ILE A 27 4.56 -24.86 -18.67
CA ILE A 27 5.09 -23.51 -18.43
C ILE A 27 4.14 -22.45 -18.95
N THR A 28 3.60 -22.63 -20.15
CA THR A 28 2.66 -21.68 -20.76
C THR A 28 1.38 -21.55 -19.91
N LEU A 29 0.79 -22.69 -19.49
CA LEU A 29 -0.42 -22.68 -18.68
C LEU A 29 -0.16 -22.11 -17.27
N ALA A 30 0.95 -22.50 -16.64
CA ALA A 30 1.33 -21.97 -15.34
C ALA A 30 1.64 -20.48 -15.39
N GLY A 31 2.41 -20.03 -16.39
CA GLY A 31 2.72 -18.61 -16.58
C GLY A 31 1.49 -17.77 -16.86
N LEU A 32 0.56 -18.29 -17.68
CA LEU A 32 -0.73 -17.61 -17.94
C LEU A 32 -1.59 -17.55 -16.67
N SER A 33 -1.61 -18.60 -15.85
CA SER A 33 -2.29 -18.60 -14.56
C SER A 33 -1.71 -17.53 -13.63
N VAL A 34 -0.39 -17.45 -13.52
CA VAL A 34 0.29 -16.42 -12.72
C VAL A 34 -0.02 -15.01 -13.25
N TYR A 35 0.04 -14.79 -14.56
CA TYR A 35 -0.31 -13.49 -15.17
C TYR A 35 -1.71 -13.01 -14.79
N ASN A 36 -2.67 -13.94 -14.69
CA ASN A 36 -4.04 -13.61 -14.30
C ASN A 36 -4.20 -13.34 -12.79
N THR A 37 -3.41 -14.01 -11.96
CA THR A 37 -3.54 -13.95 -10.49
C THR A 37 -2.61 -12.93 -9.83
N ILE A 38 -1.51 -12.55 -10.50
CA ILE A 38 -0.56 -11.57 -9.98
C ILE A 38 -1.26 -10.23 -9.71
N PRO A 39 -1.04 -9.58 -8.54
CA PRO A 39 -1.62 -8.29 -8.24
C PRO A 39 -1.25 -7.24 -9.29
N LYS A 40 -2.25 -6.42 -9.69
CA LYS A 40 -2.07 -5.37 -10.69
C LYS A 40 -2.13 -4.02 -10.01
N GLU A 41 -1.09 -3.20 -10.23
CA GLU A 41 -0.90 -1.88 -9.65
C GLU A 41 -0.42 -0.89 -10.71
N GLN A 42 -0.57 0.40 -10.46
CA GLN A 42 -0.05 1.41 -11.37
C GLN A 42 1.47 1.50 -11.26
N PHE A 43 1.97 1.59 -10.04
CA PHE A 43 3.39 1.67 -9.71
C PHE A 43 3.75 0.58 -8.72
N PRO A 44 5.03 0.14 -8.68
CA PRO A 44 5.48 -0.76 -7.64
C PRO A 44 5.40 -0.09 -6.26
N GLU A 45 5.03 -0.86 -5.25
CA GLU A 45 5.06 -0.38 -3.88
C GLU A 45 6.51 -0.23 -3.41
N VAL A 46 6.91 1.02 -3.21
CA VAL A 46 8.23 1.34 -2.68
C VAL A 46 8.07 1.85 -1.26
N VAL A 47 8.50 1.06 -0.31
CA VAL A 47 8.51 1.44 1.08
C VAL A 47 9.80 2.19 1.39
N VAL A 48 9.67 3.42 1.86
CA VAL A 48 10.80 4.28 2.23
C VAL A 48 10.76 4.47 3.73
N PRO A 49 11.82 4.10 4.46
CA PRO A 49 11.87 4.29 5.91
C PRO A 49 12.10 5.77 6.25
N THR A 50 11.08 6.60 5.98
CA THR A 50 11.05 8.02 6.30
C THR A 50 9.97 8.28 7.33
N PHE A 51 10.34 8.97 8.41
CA PHE A 51 9.45 9.26 9.53
C PHE A 51 9.37 10.76 9.77
N PHE A 52 8.17 11.21 10.11
CA PHE A 52 7.90 12.57 10.56
C PHE A 52 7.60 12.53 12.06
N VAL A 53 8.33 13.29 12.83
CA VAL A 53 8.06 13.52 14.25
C VAL A 53 7.49 14.93 14.37
N THR A 54 6.18 15.02 14.58
CA THR A 54 5.47 16.30 14.66
C THR A 54 5.07 16.62 16.10
N THR A 55 5.24 17.87 16.48
CA THR A 55 4.87 18.38 17.81
C THR A 55 4.15 19.70 17.67
N VAL A 56 3.03 19.85 18.38
CA VAL A 56 2.25 21.10 18.46
C VAL A 56 2.40 21.67 19.85
N TYR A 57 2.80 22.93 19.95
CA TYR A 57 2.94 23.66 21.22
C TYR A 57 2.41 25.08 21.05
N PRO A 58 1.10 25.30 21.30
CA PRO A 58 0.44 26.58 21.04
C PRO A 58 1.01 27.72 21.87
N GLY A 59 1.07 28.92 21.29
CA GLY A 59 1.60 30.13 21.91
C GLY A 59 3.12 30.24 21.90
N THR A 60 3.80 29.37 21.17
CA THR A 60 5.29 29.30 21.18
C THR A 60 5.88 29.91 19.91
N SER A 61 6.89 30.76 20.07
CA SER A 61 7.63 31.34 18.94
C SER A 61 8.46 30.28 18.21
N PRO A 62 8.86 30.49 16.92
CA PRO A 62 9.73 29.57 16.22
C PRO A 62 11.07 29.31 16.92
N ALA A 63 11.65 30.33 17.55
CA ALA A 63 12.91 30.21 18.30
C ALA A 63 12.75 29.37 19.57
N ASP A 64 11.62 29.53 20.26
CA ASP A 64 11.32 28.72 21.46
C ASP A 64 10.97 27.29 21.06
N MET A 65 10.20 27.10 19.95
CA MET A 65 9.97 25.77 19.39
C MET A 65 11.27 25.04 19.07
N GLU A 66 12.24 25.73 18.46
CA GLU A 66 13.56 25.17 18.20
C GLU A 66 14.24 24.72 19.49
N ASN A 67 14.33 25.62 20.46
CA ASN A 67 15.09 25.36 21.70
C ASN A 67 14.44 24.34 22.62
N LEU A 68 13.10 24.42 22.80
CA LEU A 68 12.37 23.63 23.80
C LEU A 68 11.92 22.28 23.24
N VAL A 69 11.70 22.17 21.93
CA VAL A 69 11.13 20.95 21.32
C VAL A 69 12.07 20.32 20.30
N THR A 70 12.50 21.11 19.30
CA THR A 70 13.23 20.53 18.15
C THR A 70 14.61 20.02 18.57
N ARG A 71 15.41 20.82 19.28
CA ARG A 71 16.76 20.42 19.72
C ARG A 71 16.80 19.20 20.65
N PRO A 72 15.91 19.06 21.66
CA PRO A 72 15.80 17.82 22.43
C PRO A 72 15.49 16.60 21.57
N LEU A 73 14.55 16.71 20.60
CA LEU A 73 14.23 15.66 19.67
C LEU A 73 15.42 15.30 18.77
N GLU A 74 16.05 16.30 18.13
CA GLU A 74 17.23 16.12 17.29
C GLU A 74 18.39 15.42 18.03
N LYS A 75 18.62 15.78 19.28
CA LYS A 75 19.67 15.18 20.12
C LYS A 75 19.49 13.68 20.28
N GLN A 76 18.26 13.22 20.52
CA GLN A 76 17.97 11.79 20.69
C GLN A 76 17.89 11.07 19.34
N LEU A 77 17.23 11.66 18.36
CA LEU A 77 17.07 11.10 17.02
C LEU A 77 18.39 11.00 16.25
N GLY A 78 19.31 11.95 16.46
CA GLY A 78 20.66 11.94 15.87
C GLY A 78 21.56 10.82 16.37
N THR A 79 21.23 10.15 17.49
CA THR A 79 21.99 8.99 17.98
C THR A 79 21.62 7.68 17.29
N LEU A 80 20.58 7.68 16.45
CA LEU A 80 20.08 6.47 15.83
C LEU A 80 20.99 5.98 14.71
N SER A 81 21.35 4.70 14.76
CA SER A 81 22.11 4.06 13.70
C SER A 81 21.25 3.82 12.43
N GLY A 82 21.84 4.03 11.25
CA GLY A 82 21.17 3.84 9.98
C GLY A 82 20.43 5.08 9.46
N VAL A 83 20.48 6.22 10.18
CA VAL A 83 19.95 7.50 9.70
C VAL A 83 20.84 8.02 8.57
N LYS A 84 20.24 8.27 7.41
CA LYS A 84 20.89 8.84 6.23
C LYS A 84 20.82 10.37 6.22
N LYS A 85 19.66 10.90 6.61
CA LYS A 85 19.39 12.33 6.64
C LYS A 85 18.38 12.67 7.72
N MET A 86 18.60 13.77 8.40
CA MET A 86 17.64 14.37 9.32
C MET A 86 17.46 15.84 8.95
N THR A 87 16.22 16.30 8.89
CA THR A 87 15.85 17.68 8.59
C THR A 87 14.78 18.10 9.57
N SER A 88 14.94 19.22 10.21
CA SER A 88 13.96 19.79 11.13
C SER A 88 13.46 21.15 10.68
N ASN A 89 12.23 21.45 11.02
CA ASN A 89 11.60 22.72 10.76
C ASN A 89 10.79 23.15 11.99
N SER A 90 11.14 24.31 12.53
CA SER A 90 10.46 24.94 13.66
C SER A 90 9.69 26.17 13.17
N GLN A 91 8.40 26.14 13.34
CA GLN A 91 7.47 27.22 13.01
C GLN A 91 6.75 27.69 14.26
N GLN A 92 5.97 28.76 14.15
CA GLN A 92 5.12 29.18 15.25
C GLN A 92 4.15 28.04 15.60
N ASP A 93 4.09 27.66 16.87
CA ASP A 93 3.21 26.63 17.43
C ASP A 93 3.45 25.19 16.93
N PHE A 94 4.43 24.97 16.04
CA PHE A 94 4.62 23.68 15.36
C PHE A 94 6.09 23.34 15.09
N ALA A 95 6.49 22.11 15.40
CA ALA A 95 7.77 21.55 14.98
C ALA A 95 7.59 20.24 14.22
N ASN A 96 8.43 20.03 13.21
CA ASN A 96 8.49 18.79 12.45
C ASN A 96 9.95 18.36 12.25
N VAL A 97 10.27 17.14 12.65
CA VAL A 97 11.58 16.51 12.38
C VAL A 97 11.37 15.36 11.42
N VAL A 98 12.00 15.43 10.26
CA VAL A 98 11.96 14.40 9.21
C VAL A 98 13.23 13.58 9.29
N ILE A 99 13.09 12.25 9.41
CA ILE A 99 14.20 11.32 9.55
C ILE A 99 14.11 10.29 8.42
N GLU A 100 15.15 10.26 7.59
CA GLU A 100 15.30 9.30 6.50
C GLU A 100 16.36 8.26 6.89
N PHE A 101 15.99 6.99 6.91
CA PHE A 101 16.93 5.89 7.09
C PHE A 101 17.45 5.37 5.74
N GLY A 102 18.56 4.64 5.77
CA GLY A 102 19.02 3.89 4.63
C GLY A 102 17.99 2.83 4.19
N THR A 103 17.98 2.52 2.91
CA THR A 103 17.03 1.57 2.32
C THR A 103 17.29 0.12 2.72
N ASP A 104 18.39 -0.15 3.39
CA ASP A 104 18.79 -1.42 4.01
C ASP A 104 18.11 -1.66 5.38
N VAL A 105 17.56 -0.60 5.99
CA VAL A 105 16.90 -0.69 7.28
C VAL A 105 15.42 -1.04 7.11
N SER A 106 14.96 -2.10 7.76
CA SER A 106 13.53 -2.43 7.79
C SER A 106 12.72 -1.30 8.40
N VAL A 107 11.60 -0.94 7.77
CA VAL A 107 10.70 0.13 8.22
C VAL A 107 10.19 -0.11 9.63
N ALA A 108 9.81 -1.35 9.96
CA ALA A 108 9.33 -1.69 11.30
C ALA A 108 10.41 -1.47 12.38
N VAL A 109 11.66 -1.83 12.08
CA VAL A 109 12.80 -1.62 12.99
C VAL A 109 13.10 -0.12 13.10
N ALA A 110 13.10 0.62 11.99
CA ALA A 110 13.33 2.07 12.00
C ALA A 110 12.23 2.80 12.79
N LYS A 111 10.96 2.44 12.58
CA LYS A 111 9.81 2.98 13.33
C LYS A 111 9.94 2.79 14.83
N GLN A 112 10.34 1.59 15.26
CA GLN A 112 10.55 1.32 16.67
C GLN A 112 11.71 2.15 17.23
N LYS A 113 12.84 2.24 16.52
CA LYS A 113 13.97 3.09 16.93
C LYS A 113 13.58 4.56 17.08
N VAL A 114 12.78 5.10 16.13
CA VAL A 114 12.30 6.50 16.20
C VAL A 114 11.38 6.69 17.41
N LYS A 115 10.43 5.77 17.65
CA LYS A 115 9.56 5.84 18.81
C LYS A 115 10.35 5.81 20.13
N ASP A 116 11.29 4.89 20.26
CA ASP A 116 12.13 4.76 21.45
C ASP A 116 12.98 6.03 21.69
N ALA A 117 13.46 6.68 20.62
CA ALA A 117 14.22 7.93 20.74
C ALA A 117 13.32 9.11 21.14
N VAL A 118 12.10 9.19 20.58
CA VAL A 118 11.10 10.20 20.96
C VAL A 118 10.69 10.00 22.42
N ASP A 119 10.46 8.77 22.86
CA ASP A 119 10.13 8.47 24.27
C ASP A 119 11.27 8.86 25.22
N LYS A 120 12.53 8.67 24.84
CA LYS A 120 13.69 9.17 25.61
C LYS A 120 13.74 10.70 25.65
N ALA A 121 13.39 11.36 24.54
CA ALA A 121 13.37 12.83 24.47
C ALA A 121 12.30 13.45 25.39
N ARG A 122 11.23 12.73 25.73
CA ARG A 122 10.13 13.24 26.56
C ARG A 122 10.59 13.83 27.91
N THR A 123 11.65 13.32 28.48
CA THR A 123 12.18 13.85 29.73
C THR A 123 12.75 15.25 29.60
N ASP A 124 13.20 15.61 28.40
CA ASP A 124 13.82 16.89 28.08
C ASP A 124 12.80 17.87 27.42
N LEU A 125 11.57 17.42 27.16
CA LEU A 125 10.49 18.24 26.57
C LEU A 125 9.68 18.97 27.67
N PRO A 126 9.00 20.09 27.31
CA PRO A 126 8.08 20.78 28.22
C PRO A 126 6.97 19.85 28.73
N LYS A 127 6.67 19.91 30.02
CA LYS A 127 5.66 19.05 30.65
C LYS A 127 4.22 19.47 30.38
N ASP A 128 4.03 20.69 29.88
CA ASP A 128 2.77 21.31 29.54
C ASP A 128 2.41 21.21 28.04
N LEU A 129 3.10 20.32 27.31
CA LEU A 129 2.72 19.99 25.93
C LEU A 129 1.30 19.42 25.91
N PRO A 130 0.38 19.96 25.07
CA PRO A 130 -0.99 19.47 24.96
C PRO A 130 -1.07 18.00 24.52
N GLN A 131 -0.11 17.57 23.72
CA GLN A 131 0.02 16.20 23.22
C GLN A 131 1.49 15.83 23.08
N ASP A 132 1.79 14.56 23.27
CA ASP A 132 3.11 13.99 22.99
C ASP A 132 3.50 14.14 21.50
N PRO A 133 4.82 14.22 21.19
CA PRO A 133 5.28 14.19 19.83
C PRO A 133 4.76 12.97 19.07
N ARG A 134 4.18 13.20 17.91
CA ARG A 134 3.56 12.16 17.08
C ARG A 134 4.53 11.66 16.03
N VAL A 135 4.81 10.36 16.03
CA VAL A 135 5.63 9.70 15.01
C VAL A 135 4.71 9.18 13.90
N MET A 136 4.89 9.71 12.70
CA MET A 136 4.19 9.30 11.49
C MET A 136 5.19 8.73 10.48
N GLU A 137 4.80 7.69 9.78
CA GLU A 137 5.56 7.06 8.71
C GLU A 137 5.10 7.60 7.36
N LEU A 138 6.05 7.81 6.45
CA LEU A 138 5.71 8.06 5.05
C LEU A 138 5.43 6.71 4.37
N ASP A 139 4.19 6.36 4.29
CA ASP A 139 3.74 5.13 3.64
C ASP A 139 2.90 5.49 2.41
N ILE A 140 3.44 5.20 1.22
CA ILE A 140 2.73 5.45 -0.06
C ILE A 140 1.54 4.50 -0.20
N SER A 141 1.57 3.33 0.46
CA SER A 141 0.43 2.39 0.47
C SER A 141 -0.78 2.93 1.23
N GLU A 142 -0.59 3.95 2.07
CA GLU A 142 -1.64 4.66 2.80
C GLU A 142 -2.42 5.69 1.94
N ILE A 143 -2.05 5.86 0.67
CA ILE A 143 -2.78 6.73 -0.25
C ILE A 143 -4.10 6.06 -0.63
N PRO A 144 -5.26 6.76 -0.48
CA PRO A 144 -6.55 6.21 -0.86
C PRO A 144 -6.59 5.80 -2.33
N ILE A 145 -7.10 4.61 -2.61
CA ILE A 145 -7.27 4.10 -3.98
C ILE A 145 -8.52 4.64 -4.67
N LEU A 146 -9.53 5.04 -3.89
CA LEU A 146 -10.76 5.70 -4.35
C LEU A 146 -11.44 6.44 -3.20
N PHE A 147 -12.33 7.36 -3.55
CA PHE A 147 -13.15 8.13 -2.64
C PHE A 147 -14.63 7.83 -2.87
N VAL A 148 -15.34 7.41 -1.82
CA VAL A 148 -16.78 7.21 -1.88
C VAL A 148 -17.46 8.39 -1.22
N ASN A 149 -18.14 9.21 -2.02
CA ASN A 149 -18.80 10.43 -1.56
C ASN A 149 -20.29 10.18 -1.37
N ILE A 150 -20.79 10.44 -0.19
CA ILE A 150 -22.18 10.22 0.22
C ILE A 150 -22.83 11.58 0.43
N SER A 151 -23.90 11.86 -0.31
CA SER A 151 -24.67 13.10 -0.25
C SER A 151 -26.16 12.82 -0.33
N GLY A 152 -26.97 13.79 0.12
CA GLY A 152 -28.42 13.71 0.05
C GLY A 152 -29.10 14.84 0.84
N PRO A 153 -30.43 14.97 0.76
CA PRO A 153 -31.22 15.95 1.50
C PRO A 153 -31.44 15.53 2.96
N PHE A 154 -30.40 14.96 3.57
CA PHE A 154 -30.42 14.49 4.97
C PHE A 154 -29.54 15.38 5.83
N ASP A 155 -29.83 15.42 7.15
CA ASP A 155 -28.93 16.00 8.12
C ASP A 155 -27.59 15.20 8.21
N LEU A 156 -26.56 15.82 8.76
CA LEU A 156 -25.23 15.22 8.82
C LEU A 156 -25.19 13.94 9.67
N ASP A 157 -26.03 13.83 10.70
CA ASP A 157 -26.07 12.62 11.53
C ASP A 157 -26.63 11.43 10.79
N ARG A 158 -27.69 11.65 10.03
CA ARG A 158 -28.27 10.60 9.21
C ARG A 158 -27.34 10.19 8.08
N LEU A 159 -26.68 11.18 7.46
CA LEU A 159 -25.64 10.88 6.47
C LEU A 159 -24.47 10.12 7.09
N LYS A 160 -24.04 10.49 8.31
CA LYS A 160 -22.98 9.79 9.03
C LYS A 160 -23.36 8.34 9.32
N LYS A 161 -24.59 8.06 9.71
CA LYS A 161 -25.06 6.69 9.94
C LYS A 161 -24.95 5.86 8.67
N TYR A 162 -25.47 6.36 7.53
CA TYR A 162 -25.32 5.66 6.26
C TYR A 162 -23.86 5.48 5.83
N ALA A 163 -23.03 6.50 6.09
CA ALA A 163 -21.59 6.44 5.80
C ALA A 163 -20.87 5.41 6.67
N THR A 164 -21.24 5.29 7.95
CA THR A 164 -20.68 4.31 8.89
C THR A 164 -21.06 2.89 8.45
N ASP A 165 -22.35 2.65 8.17
CA ASP A 165 -22.83 1.34 7.70
C ASP A 165 -22.13 0.92 6.38
N LEU A 166 -21.88 1.87 5.48
CA LEU A 166 -21.17 1.60 4.23
C LEU A 166 -19.66 1.43 4.45
N LYS A 167 -19.06 2.21 5.34
CA LYS A 167 -17.67 2.09 5.75
C LYS A 167 -17.37 0.68 6.26
N ASP A 168 -18.17 0.21 7.24
CA ASP A 168 -17.97 -1.12 7.85
C ASP A 168 -18.02 -2.23 6.79
N LYS A 169 -18.98 -2.15 5.86
CA LYS A 169 -19.06 -3.09 4.73
C LYS A 169 -17.88 -3.03 3.78
N ILE A 170 -17.32 -1.83 3.53
CA ILE A 170 -16.14 -1.68 2.67
C ILE A 170 -14.89 -2.20 3.38
N GLU A 171 -14.76 -2.01 4.69
CA GLU A 171 -13.65 -2.54 5.48
C GLU A 171 -13.63 -4.08 5.51
N ASP A 172 -14.78 -4.73 5.38
CA ASP A 172 -14.89 -6.19 5.27
C ASP A 172 -14.46 -6.74 3.89
N VAL A 173 -14.31 -5.89 2.87
CA VAL A 173 -13.84 -6.32 1.55
C VAL A 173 -12.39 -6.78 1.62
N LYS A 174 -12.13 -7.96 1.08
CA LYS A 174 -10.77 -8.50 0.99
C LYS A 174 -9.86 -7.51 0.25
N GLY A 175 -8.69 -7.25 0.81
CA GLY A 175 -7.72 -6.33 0.21
C GLY A 175 -7.84 -4.89 0.68
N ILE A 176 -8.85 -4.53 1.48
CA ILE A 176 -8.94 -3.22 2.11
C ILE A 176 -8.25 -3.25 3.48
N ASN A 177 -7.48 -2.19 3.76
CA ASN A 177 -6.79 -1.99 5.03
C ASN A 177 -7.68 -1.26 6.02
N ARG A 178 -8.17 -0.08 5.62
CA ARG A 178 -9.07 0.77 6.40
C ARG A 178 -9.81 1.76 5.52
N VAL A 179 -10.83 2.38 6.08
CA VAL A 179 -11.59 3.45 5.46
C VAL A 179 -11.65 4.65 6.39
N ASP A 180 -11.08 5.77 5.96
CA ASP A 180 -11.09 7.01 6.72
C ASP A 180 -12.28 7.88 6.32
N MET A 181 -13.05 8.37 7.29
CA MET A 181 -14.23 9.20 7.06
C MET A 181 -13.88 10.68 7.21
N VAL A 182 -14.22 11.50 6.21
CA VAL A 182 -13.98 12.94 6.18
C VAL A 182 -15.30 13.70 5.98
N GLY A 183 -15.45 14.84 6.65
CA GLY A 183 -16.62 15.70 6.55
C GLY A 183 -17.80 15.31 7.45
N ALA A 184 -17.67 14.22 8.22
CA ALA A 184 -18.61 13.88 9.28
C ALA A 184 -18.31 14.67 10.54
N LEU A 185 -19.35 14.96 11.33
CA LEU A 185 -19.21 15.53 12.64
C LEU A 185 -19.22 14.43 13.70
N ASP A 186 -18.27 14.49 14.63
CA ASP A 186 -18.27 13.63 15.81
C ASP A 186 -19.15 14.25 16.87
N ARG A 187 -20.15 13.46 17.32
CA ARG A 187 -20.98 13.85 18.45
C ARG A 187 -20.16 13.86 19.72
N GLU A 188 -20.34 14.88 20.53
CA GLU A 188 -19.76 14.98 21.87
C GLU A 188 -20.76 15.61 22.83
N ILE A 189 -20.65 15.24 24.09
CA ILE A 189 -21.39 15.89 25.16
C ILE A 189 -20.51 17.00 25.72
N GLN A 190 -20.98 18.25 25.55
CA GLN A 190 -20.28 19.43 26.00
C GLN A 190 -20.75 19.82 27.40
N VAL A 191 -19.80 20.01 28.30
CA VAL A 191 -20.05 20.45 29.69
C VAL A 191 -19.43 21.84 29.86
N ASP A 192 -20.22 22.86 29.63
CA ASP A 192 -19.80 24.26 29.74
C ASP A 192 -19.92 24.71 31.20
N VAL A 193 -18.80 24.84 31.88
CA VAL A 193 -18.75 25.15 33.31
C VAL A 193 -18.80 26.67 33.53
N ASP A 194 -19.74 27.13 34.39
CA ASP A 194 -19.79 28.50 34.86
C ASP A 194 -18.76 28.68 36.00
N MET A 195 -17.70 29.41 35.70
CA MET A 195 -16.60 29.61 36.65
C MET A 195 -17.03 30.36 37.93
N PHE A 196 -18.00 31.25 37.85
CA PHE A 196 -18.50 31.96 39.04
C PHE A 196 -19.27 31.02 39.97
N LYS A 197 -20.13 30.18 39.40
CA LYS A 197 -20.89 29.19 40.17
C LYS A 197 -19.97 28.10 40.74
N LEU A 198 -18.95 27.65 39.95
CA LEU A 198 -17.98 26.72 40.40
C LEU A 198 -17.22 27.25 41.63
N GLN A 199 -16.75 28.49 41.56
CA GLN A 199 -16.06 29.16 42.67
C GLN A 199 -16.95 29.36 43.88
N ALA A 200 -18.23 29.77 43.69
CA ALA A 200 -19.20 29.89 44.74
C ALA A 200 -19.48 28.57 45.47
N ALA A 201 -19.47 27.46 44.70
CA ALA A 201 -19.58 26.10 45.23
C ALA A 201 -18.27 25.59 45.89
N LYS A 202 -17.20 26.38 45.84
CA LYS A 202 -15.86 25.99 46.35
C LYS A 202 -15.33 24.68 45.73
N MET A 203 -15.54 24.52 44.42
CA MET A 203 -15.15 23.37 43.60
C MET A 203 -14.09 23.75 42.58
N THR A 204 -13.39 22.75 42.09
CA THR A 204 -12.40 22.86 41.00
C THR A 204 -12.86 22.13 39.75
N MET A 205 -12.24 22.43 38.60
CA MET A 205 -12.50 21.66 37.36
C MET A 205 -12.14 20.18 37.56
N ASP A 206 -11.10 19.90 38.31
CA ASP A 206 -10.66 18.53 38.66
C ASP A 206 -11.74 17.73 39.39
N ASP A 207 -12.55 18.39 40.24
CA ASP A 207 -13.63 17.72 40.95
C ASP A 207 -14.71 17.25 39.98
N ILE A 208 -15.03 18.07 38.97
CA ILE A 208 -15.98 17.73 37.90
C ILE A 208 -15.41 16.59 37.05
N GLU A 209 -14.19 16.74 36.55
CA GLU A 209 -13.55 15.73 35.69
C GLU A 209 -13.47 14.39 36.38
N ARG A 210 -12.98 14.36 37.60
CA ARG A 210 -12.86 13.15 38.40
C ARG A 210 -14.21 12.47 38.62
N THR A 211 -15.24 13.24 38.99
CA THR A 211 -16.58 12.70 39.23
C THR A 211 -17.18 12.11 37.95
N ILE A 212 -17.12 12.81 36.82
CA ILE A 212 -17.58 12.28 35.53
C ILE A 212 -16.82 11.01 35.14
N ARG A 213 -15.50 11.00 35.31
CA ARG A 213 -14.65 9.86 34.97
C ARG A 213 -14.98 8.62 35.81
N PHE A 214 -15.24 8.78 37.10
CA PHE A 214 -15.59 7.66 37.97
C PHE A 214 -17.02 7.14 37.75
N GLU A 215 -17.97 8.02 37.50
CA GLU A 215 -19.37 7.61 37.33
C GLU A 215 -19.65 7.09 35.92
N ASN A 216 -18.91 7.56 34.90
CA ASN A 216 -19.05 7.09 33.51
C ASN A 216 -18.17 5.86 33.24
N MET A 217 -18.23 4.87 34.10
CA MET A 217 -17.39 3.68 33.99
C MET A 217 -18.19 2.39 34.20
N THR A 218 -18.16 1.53 33.21
CA THR A 218 -18.71 0.18 33.32
C THR A 218 -17.65 -0.74 33.97
N MET A 219 -17.98 -1.37 35.07
CA MET A 219 -17.10 -2.27 35.81
C MET A 219 -17.65 -3.69 35.84
N SER A 220 -16.73 -4.67 35.78
CA SER A 220 -17.07 -6.06 36.07
C SER A 220 -17.22 -6.25 37.57
N GLY A 221 -18.37 -6.66 38.06
CA GLY A 221 -18.64 -6.98 39.44
C GLY A 221 -18.24 -8.41 39.83
N GLY A 222 -17.50 -9.14 38.95
CA GLY A 222 -17.11 -10.53 39.22
C GLY A 222 -18.19 -11.55 38.84
N ASN A 223 -18.00 -12.77 39.30
CA ASN A 223 -18.93 -13.87 39.01
C ASN A 223 -19.62 -14.35 40.28
N ILE A 224 -20.91 -14.57 40.25
CA ILE A 224 -21.68 -15.20 41.33
C ILE A 224 -22.06 -16.61 40.87
N ASN A 225 -21.81 -17.58 41.76
CA ASN A 225 -22.27 -18.95 41.57
C ASN A 225 -23.65 -19.10 42.21
N THR A 226 -24.67 -19.41 41.39
CA THR A 226 -26.05 -19.63 41.85
C THR A 226 -26.40 -21.07 41.51
N GLY A 227 -26.10 -21.99 42.46
CA GLY A 227 -26.24 -23.45 42.24
C GLY A 227 -25.26 -23.90 41.13
N ASP A 228 -25.79 -24.58 40.09
CA ASP A 228 -24.97 -25.10 38.96
C ASP A 228 -24.64 -24.06 37.88
N LYS A 229 -25.01 -22.81 38.11
CA LYS A 229 -24.81 -21.74 37.11
C LYS A 229 -23.92 -20.62 37.65
N GLN A 230 -22.90 -20.27 36.86
CA GLN A 230 -22.07 -19.10 37.13
C GLN A 230 -22.65 -17.90 36.31
N ARG A 231 -22.89 -16.80 37.00
CA ARG A 231 -23.38 -15.55 36.37
C ARG A 231 -22.33 -14.45 36.61
N SER A 232 -21.97 -13.77 35.52
CA SER A 232 -21.14 -12.57 35.56
C SER A 232 -22.01 -11.38 35.94
N ILE A 233 -21.56 -10.61 36.92
CA ILE A 233 -22.17 -9.32 37.29
C ILE A 233 -21.44 -8.22 36.56
N ARG A 234 -22.23 -7.31 35.96
CA ARG A 234 -21.74 -6.10 35.30
C ARG A 234 -22.47 -4.89 35.87
N ILE A 235 -21.70 -3.93 36.37
CA ILE A 235 -22.22 -2.64 36.79
C ILE A 235 -22.12 -1.70 35.60
N LEU A 236 -23.25 -1.28 35.06
CA LEU A 236 -23.32 -0.34 33.96
C LEU A 236 -23.33 1.09 34.54
N GLY A 237 -22.22 1.82 34.35
CA GLY A 237 -22.09 3.19 34.82
C GLY A 237 -22.04 4.22 33.69
N GLU A 238 -22.09 3.78 32.42
CA GLU A 238 -22.10 4.70 31.26
C GLU A 238 -23.41 5.51 31.23
N PHE A 239 -23.31 6.85 31.12
CA PHE A 239 -24.48 7.71 30.98
C PHE A 239 -25.22 7.44 29.67
N GLN A 240 -26.52 7.28 29.73
CA GLN A 240 -27.38 7.02 28.57
C GLN A 240 -28.04 8.32 28.03
N SER A 241 -28.05 9.39 28.84
CA SER A 241 -28.69 10.64 28.47
C SER A 241 -27.96 11.84 29.07
N VAL A 242 -28.13 13.00 28.39
CA VAL A 242 -27.66 14.31 28.88
C VAL A 242 -28.28 14.69 30.25
N SER A 243 -29.52 14.27 30.48
CA SER A 243 -30.23 14.54 31.76
C SER A 243 -29.62 13.76 32.92
N GLU A 244 -29.17 12.52 32.70
CA GLU A 244 -28.46 11.75 33.74
C GLU A 244 -27.15 12.44 34.12
N LEU A 245 -26.37 12.85 33.11
CA LEU A 245 -25.13 13.59 33.35
C LEU A 245 -25.39 14.93 34.06
N GLY A 246 -26.44 15.67 33.67
CA GLY A 246 -26.80 16.91 34.36
C GLY A 246 -27.21 16.72 35.81
N ASN A 247 -27.80 15.58 36.17
CA ASN A 247 -28.19 15.26 37.54
C ASN A 247 -27.06 14.59 38.35
N LEU A 248 -25.86 14.48 37.80
CA LEU A 248 -24.69 13.95 38.49
C LEU A 248 -24.34 14.85 39.70
N VAL A 249 -24.14 14.25 40.85
CA VAL A 249 -23.71 14.96 42.05
C VAL A 249 -22.19 15.07 42.06
N VAL A 250 -21.68 16.27 41.91
CA VAL A 250 -20.24 16.55 41.99
C VAL A 250 -19.94 16.88 43.47
N THR A 251 -18.94 16.18 44.03
CA THR A 251 -18.51 16.39 45.40
C THR A 251 -17.10 16.93 45.44
N SER A 252 -16.93 18.08 46.09
CA SER A 252 -15.62 18.68 46.32
C SER A 252 -14.85 17.92 47.39
N MET A 253 -13.52 18.01 47.37
CA MET A 253 -12.65 17.50 48.44
C MET A 253 -13.00 18.11 49.84
N ASN A 254 -13.62 19.28 49.87
CA ASN A 254 -14.07 19.93 51.10
C ASN A 254 -15.47 19.49 51.56
N GLY A 255 -16.06 18.48 50.93
CA GLY A 255 -17.38 17.94 51.29
C GLY A 255 -18.60 18.67 50.78
N SER A 256 -18.44 19.72 49.99
CA SER A 256 -19.58 20.41 49.30
C SER A 256 -20.08 19.51 48.18
N SER A 257 -21.40 19.34 48.03
CA SER A 257 -22.04 18.55 46.98
C SER A 257 -23.07 19.38 46.23
N VAL A 258 -23.00 19.43 44.91
CA VAL A 258 -23.95 20.13 44.01
C VAL A 258 -24.24 19.32 42.76
N PHE A 259 -25.41 19.53 42.16
CA PHE A 259 -25.66 18.90 40.85
C PHE A 259 -24.85 19.57 39.77
N LEU A 260 -24.37 18.79 38.79
CA LEU A 260 -23.58 19.30 37.66
C LEU A 260 -24.37 20.38 36.88
N LYS A 261 -25.69 20.22 36.70
CA LYS A 261 -26.55 21.19 36.04
C LYS A 261 -26.62 22.57 36.74
N ASP A 262 -26.29 22.65 38.04
CA ASP A 262 -26.32 23.89 38.79
C ASP A 262 -25.07 24.75 38.54
N ILE A 263 -23.94 24.10 38.20
CA ILE A 263 -22.63 24.71 37.98
C ILE A 263 -22.18 24.67 36.52
N ALA A 264 -22.81 23.85 35.67
CA ALA A 264 -22.48 23.70 34.27
C ALA A 264 -23.72 23.52 33.40
N LYS A 265 -23.61 23.92 32.14
CA LYS A 265 -24.61 23.62 31.11
C LYS A 265 -24.16 22.38 30.35
N VAL A 266 -24.95 21.31 30.40
CA VAL A 266 -24.70 20.09 29.64
C VAL A 266 -25.49 20.13 28.35
N THR A 267 -24.79 19.97 27.21
CA THR A 267 -25.39 20.07 25.88
C THR A 267 -24.94 18.88 25.04
N ASP A 268 -25.87 18.28 24.31
CA ASP A 268 -25.56 17.30 23.26
C ASP A 268 -25.19 18.09 22.00
N GLY A 269 -23.96 18.03 21.63
CA GLY A 269 -23.40 18.84 20.56
C GLY A 269 -22.45 18.03 19.65
N TYR A 270 -21.63 18.75 18.93
CA TYR A 270 -20.64 18.18 18.03
C TYR A 270 -19.30 18.83 18.31
N LYS A 271 -18.23 18.06 18.03
CA LYS A 271 -16.87 18.61 18.00
C LYS A 271 -16.77 19.75 17.00
N ASP A 272 -15.88 20.69 17.27
CA ASP A 272 -15.58 21.76 16.34
C ASP A 272 -15.16 21.21 14.97
N LYS A 273 -15.72 21.83 13.93
CA LYS A 273 -15.43 21.42 12.54
C LYS A 273 -13.99 21.68 12.20
N GLN A 274 -13.24 20.60 11.99
CA GLN A 274 -11.84 20.66 11.55
C GLN A 274 -11.68 20.59 10.03
N SER A 275 -12.70 20.09 9.32
CA SER A 275 -12.66 19.90 7.86
C SER A 275 -14.03 20.06 7.22
N TYR A 276 -14.03 20.36 5.92
CA TYR A 276 -15.22 20.44 5.10
C TYR A 276 -15.05 19.59 3.86
N ALA A 277 -16.02 18.72 3.58
CA ALA A 277 -16.07 17.95 2.33
C ALA A 277 -17.26 18.44 1.48
N ARG A 278 -17.00 18.72 0.21
CA ARG A 278 -18.03 19.14 -0.77
C ARG A 278 -17.76 18.48 -2.11
N LEU A 279 -18.82 18.06 -2.76
CA LEU A 279 -18.79 17.58 -4.14
C LEU A 279 -19.83 18.38 -4.95
N ASN A 280 -19.39 19.06 -6.00
CA ASN A 280 -20.24 19.93 -6.82
C ASN A 280 -21.05 20.97 -5.98
N GLY A 281 -20.40 21.55 -4.98
CA GLY A 281 -21.02 22.53 -4.07
C GLY A 281 -21.90 21.96 -2.97
N GLN A 282 -22.29 20.69 -3.00
CA GLN A 282 -23.08 20.02 -1.98
C GLN A 282 -22.19 19.44 -0.88
N LYS A 283 -22.67 19.51 0.38
CA LYS A 283 -21.99 18.86 1.49
C LYS A 283 -22.04 17.36 1.32
N VAL A 284 -20.89 16.70 1.54
CA VAL A 284 -20.75 15.25 1.44
C VAL A 284 -20.01 14.71 2.66
N ILE A 285 -20.22 13.43 2.96
CA ILE A 285 -19.30 12.64 3.76
C ILE A 285 -18.51 11.80 2.79
N THR A 286 -17.19 11.88 2.86
CA THR A 286 -16.28 11.16 1.99
C THR A 286 -15.62 10.03 2.76
N LEU A 287 -15.66 8.83 2.22
CA LEU A 287 -14.93 7.66 2.68
C LEU A 287 -13.68 7.51 1.81
N ASN A 288 -12.52 7.69 2.41
CA ASN A 288 -11.21 7.49 1.79
C ASN A 288 -10.85 6.03 1.96
N VAL A 289 -10.85 5.27 0.89
CA VAL A 289 -10.60 3.83 0.93
C VAL A 289 -9.12 3.54 0.70
N ILE A 290 -8.48 2.89 1.65
CA ILE A 290 -7.06 2.56 1.64
C ILE A 290 -6.89 1.05 1.47
N LYS A 291 -6.15 0.66 0.44
CA LYS A 291 -5.87 -0.74 0.10
C LYS A 291 -4.79 -1.31 1.03
N ARG A 292 -4.84 -2.60 1.30
CA ARG A 292 -3.74 -3.33 1.93
C ARG A 292 -2.59 -3.48 0.96
N SER A 293 -1.36 -3.33 1.43
CA SER A 293 -0.14 -3.54 0.65
C SER A 293 -0.12 -4.93 0.02
N GLY A 294 0.34 -5.03 -1.24
CA GLY A 294 0.43 -6.27 -1.99
C GLY A 294 -0.88 -6.80 -2.58
N GLU A 295 -2.03 -6.20 -2.29
CA GLU A 295 -3.33 -6.64 -2.84
C GLU A 295 -3.62 -5.99 -4.21
N ASN A 296 -4.44 -6.65 -5.01
CA ASN A 296 -4.79 -6.20 -6.37
C ASN A 296 -5.72 -4.98 -6.34
N LEU A 297 -5.22 -3.83 -6.78
CA LEU A 297 -5.96 -2.57 -6.79
C LEU A 297 -7.21 -2.61 -7.67
N ILE A 298 -7.12 -3.27 -8.83
CA ILE A 298 -8.25 -3.38 -9.77
C ILE A 298 -9.36 -4.22 -9.16
N GLN A 299 -9.02 -5.37 -8.57
CA GLN A 299 -9.99 -6.27 -7.95
C GLN A 299 -10.65 -5.60 -6.74
N ALA A 300 -9.87 -4.95 -5.86
CA ALA A 300 -10.42 -4.25 -4.71
C ALA A 300 -11.41 -3.15 -5.11
N SER A 301 -11.10 -2.37 -6.15
CA SER A 301 -12.04 -1.35 -6.67
C SER A 301 -13.29 -1.97 -7.28
N ASP A 302 -13.18 -3.08 -8.03
CA ASP A 302 -14.32 -3.79 -8.61
C ASP A 302 -15.26 -4.32 -7.52
N ASP A 303 -14.71 -4.94 -6.48
CA ASP A 303 -15.46 -5.48 -5.35
C ASP A 303 -16.21 -4.36 -4.58
N ILE A 304 -15.55 -3.20 -4.37
CA ILE A 304 -16.18 -2.04 -3.76
C ILE A 304 -17.30 -1.47 -4.65
N ASN A 305 -17.07 -1.35 -5.96
CA ASN A 305 -18.10 -0.86 -6.88
C ASN A 305 -19.31 -1.79 -6.91
N ALA A 306 -19.11 -3.12 -6.86
CA ALA A 306 -20.18 -4.11 -6.75
C ALA A 306 -20.95 -3.95 -5.44
N LEU A 307 -20.26 -3.80 -4.30
CA LEU A 307 -20.86 -3.55 -2.99
C LEU A 307 -21.68 -2.26 -2.98
N ILE A 308 -21.17 -1.16 -3.59
CA ILE A 308 -21.90 0.10 -3.70
C ILE A 308 -23.15 -0.07 -4.56
N ALA A 309 -23.08 -0.86 -5.65
CA ALA A 309 -24.25 -1.13 -6.49
C ALA A 309 -25.33 -1.91 -5.71
N GLU A 310 -24.95 -2.88 -4.90
CA GLU A 310 -25.84 -3.60 -3.99
C GLU A 310 -26.43 -2.66 -2.93
N ALA A 311 -25.59 -1.86 -2.26
CA ALA A 311 -26.02 -0.91 -1.25
C ALA A 311 -27.05 0.11 -1.78
N LYS A 312 -26.90 0.57 -3.03
CA LYS A 312 -27.88 1.48 -3.66
C LYS A 312 -29.28 0.89 -3.81
N SER A 313 -29.43 -0.43 -3.85
CA SER A 313 -30.72 -1.09 -3.93
C SER A 313 -31.49 -1.09 -2.60
N VAL A 314 -30.78 -0.97 -1.47
CA VAL A 314 -31.32 -1.04 -0.12
C VAL A 314 -31.44 0.36 0.51
N LEU A 315 -30.60 1.30 0.10
CA LEU A 315 -30.56 2.67 0.63
C LEU A 315 -31.65 3.54 0.01
N PRO A 316 -32.06 4.64 0.69
CA PRO A 316 -33.03 5.59 0.16
C PRO A 316 -32.62 6.13 -1.22
N SER A 317 -33.58 6.29 -2.13
CA SER A 317 -33.36 6.79 -3.51
C SER A 317 -32.74 8.19 -3.56
N ASP A 318 -32.98 9.01 -2.53
CA ASP A 318 -32.46 10.38 -2.41
C ASP A 318 -31.00 10.42 -1.95
N LEU A 319 -30.47 9.29 -1.47
CA LEU A 319 -29.06 9.15 -1.09
C LEU A 319 -28.21 8.94 -2.35
N LYS A 320 -27.35 9.90 -2.63
CA LYS A 320 -26.41 9.83 -3.77
C LYS A 320 -25.05 9.31 -3.30
N ILE A 321 -24.61 8.20 -3.85
CA ILE A 321 -23.28 7.65 -3.64
C ILE A 321 -22.50 7.82 -4.94
N THR A 322 -21.41 8.58 -4.91
CA THR A 322 -20.57 8.90 -6.06
C THR A 322 -19.13 8.48 -5.78
N VAL A 323 -18.57 7.61 -6.62
CA VAL A 323 -17.15 7.26 -6.55
C VAL A 323 -16.34 8.27 -7.36
N SER A 324 -15.26 8.78 -6.76
CA SER A 324 -14.32 9.69 -7.41
C SER A 324 -12.88 9.29 -7.10
N GLY A 325 -11.93 9.77 -7.91
CA GLY A 325 -10.50 9.48 -7.72
C GLY A 325 -10.15 7.99 -7.82
N ASP A 326 -10.95 7.19 -8.54
CA ASP A 326 -10.73 5.75 -8.69
C ASP A 326 -9.47 5.48 -9.52
N GLN A 327 -8.40 5.10 -8.81
CA GLN A 327 -7.10 4.78 -9.41
C GLN A 327 -7.15 3.51 -10.28
N SER A 328 -8.15 2.63 -10.08
CA SER A 328 -8.27 1.40 -10.87
C SER A 328 -8.47 1.68 -12.35
N ARG A 329 -9.13 2.79 -12.69
CA ARG A 329 -9.36 3.19 -14.08
C ARG A 329 -8.05 3.48 -14.80
N VAL A 330 -7.19 4.29 -14.17
CA VAL A 330 -5.87 4.63 -14.74
C VAL A 330 -5.00 3.38 -14.81
N THR A 331 -4.96 2.59 -13.74
CA THR A 331 -4.20 1.33 -13.67
C THR A 331 -4.65 0.37 -14.77
N ARG A 332 -5.94 0.17 -14.94
CA ARG A 332 -6.53 -0.71 -15.98
C ARG A 332 -6.16 -0.24 -17.39
N THR A 333 -6.29 1.06 -17.66
CA THR A 333 -5.92 1.65 -18.95
C THR A 333 -4.43 1.43 -19.22
N THR A 334 -3.56 1.76 -18.25
CA THR A 334 -2.11 1.59 -18.39
C THR A 334 -1.70 0.13 -18.62
N VAL A 335 -2.26 -0.80 -17.83
CA VAL A 335 -1.97 -2.25 -17.99
C VAL A 335 -2.45 -2.74 -19.36
N ASN A 336 -3.65 -2.35 -19.79
CA ASN A 336 -4.18 -2.75 -21.09
C ASN A 336 -3.37 -2.16 -22.26
N ASP A 337 -3.00 -0.88 -22.19
CA ASP A 337 -2.24 -0.20 -23.24
C ASP A 337 -0.84 -0.81 -23.39
N LEU A 338 -0.15 -1.08 -22.28
CA LEU A 338 1.16 -1.73 -22.31
C LEU A 338 1.06 -3.18 -22.77
N THR A 339 0.07 -3.92 -22.32
CA THR A 339 -0.17 -5.31 -22.79
C THR A 339 -0.47 -5.33 -24.29
N ASN A 340 -1.32 -4.42 -24.77
CA ASN A 340 -1.59 -4.29 -26.19
C ASN A 340 -0.33 -3.92 -26.98
N SER A 341 0.52 -3.03 -26.43
CA SER A 341 1.81 -2.66 -27.04
C SER A 341 2.75 -3.85 -27.15
N ILE A 342 2.80 -4.71 -26.13
CA ILE A 342 3.57 -5.97 -26.15
C ILE A 342 3.04 -6.90 -27.24
N ILE A 343 1.71 -7.07 -27.34
CA ILE A 343 1.08 -7.91 -28.36
C ILE A 343 1.34 -7.36 -29.76
N ILE A 344 1.16 -6.06 -29.98
CA ILE A 344 1.44 -5.41 -31.28
C ILE A 344 2.92 -5.52 -31.63
N GLY A 345 3.81 -5.27 -30.67
CA GLY A 345 5.26 -5.44 -30.84
C GLY A 345 5.63 -6.86 -31.26
N PHE A 346 5.06 -7.86 -30.57
CA PHE A 346 5.24 -9.27 -30.91
C PHE A 346 4.77 -9.58 -32.34
N VAL A 347 3.59 -9.10 -32.74
CA VAL A 347 3.06 -9.31 -34.11
C VAL A 347 3.98 -8.64 -35.15
N LEU A 348 4.39 -7.38 -34.91
CA LEU A 348 5.28 -6.67 -35.82
C LEU A 348 6.64 -7.35 -35.98
N VAL A 349 7.25 -7.76 -34.87
CA VAL A 349 8.51 -8.50 -34.90
C VAL A 349 8.36 -9.82 -35.69
N THR A 350 7.28 -10.56 -35.42
CA THR A 350 7.01 -11.83 -36.15
C THR A 350 6.80 -11.57 -37.65
N LEU A 351 6.11 -10.50 -38.06
CA LEU A 351 5.93 -10.11 -39.44
C LEU A 351 7.26 -9.76 -40.13
N VAL A 352 8.12 -8.99 -39.45
CA VAL A 352 9.47 -8.68 -39.97
C VAL A 352 10.28 -9.97 -40.15
N LEU A 353 10.25 -10.87 -39.20
CA LEU A 353 10.93 -12.17 -39.30
C LEU A 353 10.37 -13.02 -40.46
N MET A 354 9.05 -13.02 -40.65
CA MET A 354 8.42 -13.72 -41.78
C MET A 354 8.93 -13.23 -43.11
N PHE A 355 9.19 -11.93 -43.23
CA PHE A 355 9.75 -11.36 -44.48
C PHE A 355 11.19 -11.79 -44.74
N PHE A 356 12.05 -11.86 -43.72
CA PHE A 356 13.47 -12.18 -43.86
C PHE A 356 13.79 -13.67 -43.80
N MET A 357 13.14 -14.43 -42.89
CA MET A 357 13.46 -15.83 -42.61
C MET A 357 12.43 -16.83 -43.13
N GLY A 358 11.32 -16.34 -43.70
CA GLY A 358 10.19 -17.17 -44.11
C GLY A 358 9.26 -17.57 -42.96
N THR A 359 8.04 -17.99 -43.31
CA THR A 359 6.95 -18.22 -42.34
C THR A 359 7.28 -19.27 -41.27
N THR A 360 7.86 -20.41 -41.68
CA THR A 360 8.13 -21.51 -40.72
C THR A 360 9.12 -21.12 -39.64
N ASN A 361 10.24 -20.50 -40.04
CA ASN A 361 11.28 -20.09 -39.09
C ASN A 361 10.81 -18.96 -38.20
N ALA A 362 10.11 -17.97 -38.76
CA ALA A 362 9.54 -16.85 -38.02
C ALA A 362 8.54 -17.28 -36.95
N MET A 363 7.73 -18.31 -37.22
CA MET A 363 6.78 -18.83 -36.24
C MET A 363 7.49 -19.48 -35.05
N PHE A 364 8.61 -20.21 -35.28
CA PHE A 364 9.38 -20.79 -34.18
C PHE A 364 10.08 -19.72 -33.34
N VAL A 365 10.69 -18.72 -33.98
CA VAL A 365 11.30 -17.58 -33.28
C VAL A 365 10.23 -16.78 -32.53
N GLY A 366 9.11 -16.50 -33.20
CA GLY A 366 7.99 -15.77 -32.54
C GLY A 366 7.47 -16.50 -31.30
N LEU A 367 7.35 -17.83 -31.35
CA LEU A 367 6.83 -18.60 -30.20
C LEU A 367 7.78 -18.56 -28.98
N SER A 368 9.08 -18.32 -29.16
CA SER A 368 10.01 -18.19 -28.03
C SER A 368 9.66 -17.02 -27.11
N VAL A 369 9.15 -15.92 -27.65
CA VAL A 369 8.82 -14.70 -26.88
C VAL A 369 7.76 -14.92 -25.80
N PRO A 370 6.53 -15.41 -26.11
CA PRO A 370 5.53 -15.65 -25.08
C PRO A 370 5.96 -16.74 -24.09
N VAL A 371 6.68 -17.79 -24.52
CA VAL A 371 7.14 -18.85 -23.64
C VAL A 371 8.16 -18.30 -22.61
N SER A 372 9.12 -17.50 -23.06
CA SER A 372 10.10 -16.84 -22.17
C SER A 372 9.43 -15.88 -21.19
N SER A 373 8.45 -15.10 -21.68
CA SER A 373 7.69 -14.20 -20.83
C SER A 373 6.87 -14.95 -19.76
N PHE A 374 6.21 -16.05 -20.13
CA PHE A 374 5.46 -16.88 -19.18
C PHE A 374 6.36 -17.54 -18.15
N LEU A 375 7.56 -17.97 -18.56
CA LEU A 375 8.55 -18.50 -17.63
C LEU A 375 9.01 -17.43 -16.63
N ALA A 376 9.27 -16.20 -17.11
CA ALA A 376 9.61 -15.07 -16.25
C ALA A 376 8.50 -14.75 -15.25
N PHE A 377 7.21 -14.75 -15.68
CA PHE A 377 6.07 -14.54 -14.79
C PHE A 377 6.00 -15.56 -13.64
N MET A 378 6.40 -16.81 -13.85
CA MET A 378 6.38 -17.82 -12.79
C MET A 378 7.32 -17.47 -11.63
N PHE A 379 8.40 -16.74 -11.87
CA PHE A 379 9.35 -16.32 -10.83
C PHE A 379 8.97 -15.01 -10.13
N MET A 380 8.18 -14.14 -10.74
CA MET A 380 7.84 -12.81 -10.22
C MET A 380 7.17 -12.84 -8.84
N PRO A 381 6.19 -13.72 -8.55
CA PRO A 381 5.56 -13.76 -7.23
C PRO A 381 6.52 -14.14 -6.11
N SER A 382 7.50 -15.01 -6.38
CA SER A 382 8.52 -15.41 -5.39
C SER A 382 9.45 -14.26 -4.99
N LEU A 383 9.56 -13.24 -5.85
CA LEU A 383 10.33 -12.01 -5.62
C LEU A 383 9.46 -10.88 -5.06
N GLY A 384 8.16 -11.11 -4.82
CA GLY A 384 7.23 -10.09 -4.37
C GLY A 384 6.88 -9.04 -5.43
N PHE A 385 7.02 -9.38 -6.72
CA PHE A 385 6.71 -8.47 -7.81
C PHE A 385 5.22 -8.44 -8.10
N THR A 386 4.72 -7.22 -8.33
CA THR A 386 3.38 -6.96 -8.85
C THR A 386 3.45 -6.62 -10.34
N MET A 387 2.35 -6.84 -11.07
CA MET A 387 2.22 -6.38 -12.45
C MET A 387 1.96 -4.88 -12.46
N ASN A 388 2.98 -4.11 -12.77
CA ASN A 388 2.94 -2.66 -12.79
C ASN A 388 3.55 -2.09 -14.08
N MET A 389 3.43 -0.79 -14.25
CA MET A 389 3.92 -0.10 -15.45
C MET A 389 5.39 -0.37 -15.74
N ILE A 390 6.25 -0.46 -14.73
CA ILE A 390 7.70 -0.66 -14.92
C ILE A 390 8.01 -2.08 -15.38
N VAL A 391 7.35 -3.08 -14.79
CA VAL A 391 7.48 -4.49 -15.18
C VAL A 391 7.01 -4.68 -16.62
N LEU A 392 5.85 -4.13 -16.99
CA LEU A 392 5.33 -4.23 -18.36
C LEU A 392 6.22 -3.50 -19.36
N PHE A 393 6.77 -2.34 -19.00
CA PHE A 393 7.73 -1.62 -19.84
C PHE A 393 9.03 -2.40 -20.02
N ALA A 394 9.53 -3.04 -18.98
CA ALA A 394 10.70 -3.92 -19.06
C ALA A 394 10.45 -5.11 -19.99
N LEU A 395 9.26 -5.72 -19.93
CA LEU A 395 8.86 -6.81 -20.85
C LEU A 395 8.79 -6.33 -22.31
N LEU A 396 8.25 -5.13 -22.55
CA LEU A 396 8.22 -4.53 -23.88
C LEU A 396 9.63 -4.30 -24.42
N MET A 397 10.56 -3.82 -23.59
CA MET A 397 11.98 -3.68 -23.97
C MET A 397 12.66 -5.04 -24.23
N ALA A 398 12.37 -6.04 -23.39
CA ALA A 398 12.93 -7.38 -23.52
C ALA A 398 12.52 -8.06 -24.82
N LEU A 399 11.33 -7.74 -25.37
CA LEU A 399 10.77 -8.39 -26.54
C LEU A 399 11.73 -8.38 -27.73
N GLY A 400 12.39 -7.24 -28.02
CA GLY A 400 13.35 -7.12 -29.13
C GLY A 400 14.63 -7.95 -28.90
N VAL A 401 15.09 -8.10 -27.67
CA VAL A 401 16.32 -8.80 -27.32
C VAL A 401 16.13 -10.32 -27.27
N ILE A 402 14.97 -10.77 -26.74
CA ILE A 402 14.64 -12.22 -26.68
C ILE A 402 14.66 -12.86 -28.07
N VAL A 403 14.18 -12.14 -29.05
CA VAL A 403 14.08 -12.61 -30.44
C VAL A 403 15.46 -12.87 -31.04
N ASP A 404 16.47 -12.06 -30.71
CA ASP A 404 17.82 -12.17 -31.25
C ASP A 404 18.47 -13.50 -30.92
N ASP A 405 18.32 -13.99 -29.70
CA ASP A 405 18.86 -15.28 -29.26
C ASP A 405 18.27 -16.45 -30.08
N ALA A 406 16.95 -16.43 -30.28
CA ALA A 406 16.26 -17.45 -31.06
C ALA A 406 16.60 -17.37 -32.55
N ILE A 407 16.78 -16.18 -33.13
CA ILE A 407 17.21 -15.98 -34.51
C ILE A 407 18.56 -16.67 -34.77
N VAL A 408 19.56 -16.40 -33.92
CA VAL A 408 20.90 -16.93 -34.08
C VAL A 408 20.92 -18.47 -34.09
N VAL A 409 20.14 -19.10 -33.20
CA VAL A 409 20.05 -20.56 -33.12
C VAL A 409 19.39 -21.16 -34.38
N ILE A 410 18.28 -20.57 -34.81
CA ILE A 410 17.50 -21.06 -35.97
C ILE A 410 18.27 -20.83 -37.26
N GLU A 411 18.88 -19.68 -37.46
CA GLU A 411 19.68 -19.37 -38.65
C GLU A 411 20.89 -20.31 -38.73
N ASN A 412 21.62 -20.52 -37.63
CA ASN A 412 22.74 -21.45 -37.64
C ASN A 412 22.31 -22.89 -37.90
N THR A 413 21.13 -23.29 -37.41
CA THR A 413 20.54 -24.61 -37.70
C THR A 413 20.24 -24.73 -39.20
N HIS A 414 19.64 -23.74 -39.81
CA HIS A 414 19.32 -23.72 -41.24
C HIS A 414 20.60 -23.77 -42.10
N ARG A 415 21.59 -22.95 -41.76
CA ARG A 415 22.89 -22.90 -42.42
C ARG A 415 23.60 -24.28 -42.43
N LEU A 416 23.57 -25.02 -41.30
CA LEU A 416 24.17 -26.32 -41.17
C LEU A 416 23.37 -27.41 -41.89
N PHE A 417 22.07 -27.29 -41.98
CA PHE A 417 21.16 -28.19 -42.67
C PHE A 417 21.30 -28.04 -44.17
N ASP A 418 21.30 -26.84 -44.74
CA ASP A 418 21.37 -26.54 -46.16
C ASP A 418 22.72 -26.93 -46.82
N ARG A 419 23.79 -26.99 -46.01
CA ARG A 419 25.07 -27.54 -46.47
C ARG A 419 25.05 -29.04 -46.80
N GLY A 420 23.87 -29.67 -46.67
CA GLY A 420 23.48 -30.89 -47.41
C GLY A 420 24.12 -32.21 -46.99
N ARG A 421 24.77 -32.30 -45.81
CA ARG A 421 25.46 -33.53 -45.38
C ARG A 421 24.92 -34.15 -44.11
N ARG A 422 23.87 -33.64 -43.47
CA ARG A 422 23.41 -34.10 -42.15
C ARG A 422 21.88 -34.05 -41.98
N ASN A 423 21.35 -34.94 -41.13
CA ASN A 423 19.96 -34.92 -40.71
C ASN A 423 19.69 -33.64 -39.87
N ILE A 424 18.46 -33.08 -39.95
CA ILE A 424 18.04 -31.87 -39.22
C ILE A 424 18.32 -31.97 -37.71
N VAL A 425 18.08 -33.11 -37.08
CA VAL A 425 18.34 -33.37 -35.66
C VAL A 425 19.82 -33.16 -35.33
N THR A 426 20.72 -33.67 -36.14
CA THR A 426 22.18 -33.53 -35.95
C THR A 426 22.60 -32.08 -36.21
N ALA A 427 22.04 -31.44 -37.24
CA ALA A 427 22.31 -30.05 -37.54
C ALA A 427 21.91 -29.12 -36.39
N THR A 428 20.74 -29.33 -35.79
CA THR A 428 20.25 -28.54 -34.64
C THR A 428 21.13 -28.73 -33.41
N LYS A 429 21.55 -29.97 -33.07
CA LYS A 429 22.44 -30.21 -31.93
C LYS A 429 23.80 -29.51 -32.09
N MET A 430 24.35 -29.54 -33.31
CA MET A 430 25.58 -28.82 -33.63
C MET A 430 25.41 -27.31 -33.58
N ALA A 431 24.35 -26.79 -34.20
CA ALA A 431 24.07 -25.38 -34.22
C ALA A 431 24.01 -24.81 -32.82
N ALA A 432 23.23 -25.45 -31.94
CA ALA A 432 23.13 -25.05 -30.56
C ALA A 432 24.47 -25.08 -29.82
N GLY A 433 25.27 -26.09 -30.03
CA GLY A 433 26.61 -26.20 -29.43
C GLY A 433 27.59 -25.12 -29.92
N GLU A 434 27.50 -24.73 -31.20
CA GLU A 434 28.36 -23.69 -31.78
C GLU A 434 27.99 -22.30 -31.28
N VAL A 435 26.68 -21.99 -31.13
CA VAL A 435 26.22 -20.63 -30.81
C VAL A 435 25.96 -20.39 -29.32
N PHE A 436 25.95 -21.43 -28.49
CA PHE A 436 25.68 -21.30 -27.07
C PHE A 436 26.54 -20.24 -26.36
N MET A 437 27.89 -20.33 -26.54
CA MET A 437 28.78 -19.36 -25.89
C MET A 437 28.61 -17.92 -26.44
N PRO A 438 28.53 -17.68 -27.76
CA PRO A 438 28.22 -16.39 -28.31
C PRO A 438 26.88 -15.79 -27.82
N VAL A 439 25.81 -16.60 -27.79
CA VAL A 439 24.50 -16.19 -27.34
C VAL A 439 24.53 -15.83 -25.84
N LEU A 440 25.10 -16.73 -24.99
CA LEU A 440 25.25 -16.46 -23.56
C LEU A 440 26.06 -15.17 -23.30
N ALA A 441 27.18 -14.98 -24.03
CA ALA A 441 27.98 -13.77 -23.89
C ALA A 441 27.21 -12.52 -24.34
N GLY A 442 26.43 -12.61 -25.42
CA GLY A 442 25.55 -11.52 -25.91
C GLY A 442 24.50 -11.15 -24.87
N THR A 443 23.77 -12.13 -24.33
CA THR A 443 22.75 -11.91 -23.28
C THR A 443 23.37 -11.29 -22.03
N LEU A 444 24.51 -11.81 -21.55
CA LEU A 444 25.21 -11.22 -20.38
C LEU A 444 25.71 -9.80 -20.64
N THR A 445 26.18 -9.51 -21.85
CA THR A 445 26.63 -8.17 -22.24
C THR A 445 25.44 -7.20 -22.31
N THR A 446 24.28 -7.66 -22.75
CA THR A 446 23.04 -6.87 -22.79
C THR A 446 22.50 -6.59 -21.40
N VAL A 447 22.60 -7.55 -20.48
CA VAL A 447 22.15 -7.40 -19.07
C VAL A 447 23.09 -6.50 -18.26
N ALA A 448 24.41 -6.56 -18.53
CA ALA A 448 25.44 -5.88 -17.73
C ALA A 448 25.21 -4.38 -17.52
N PRO A 449 24.80 -3.56 -18.52
CA PRO A 449 24.51 -2.13 -18.31
C PRO A 449 23.33 -1.85 -17.37
N PHE A 450 22.42 -2.79 -17.20
CA PHE A 450 21.25 -2.65 -16.32
C PHE A 450 21.56 -3.08 -14.87
N MET A 451 22.61 -3.87 -14.63
CA MET A 451 23.00 -4.33 -13.29
C MET A 451 23.19 -3.18 -12.28
N PRO A 452 23.87 -2.06 -12.62
CA PRO A 452 24.03 -0.94 -11.69
C PRO A 452 22.69 -0.35 -11.20
N LEU A 453 21.64 -0.39 -12.02
CA LEU A 453 20.31 0.09 -11.63
C LEU A 453 19.67 -0.76 -10.53
N ALA A 454 20.00 -2.06 -10.46
CA ALA A 454 19.52 -2.96 -9.41
C ALA A 454 20.16 -2.67 -8.05
N PHE A 455 21.30 -1.98 -8.02
CA PHE A 455 22.04 -1.61 -6.80
C PHE A 455 21.96 -0.11 -6.51
N TRP A 456 21.11 0.61 -7.21
CA TRP A 456 20.96 2.05 -7.01
C TRP A 456 20.23 2.34 -5.70
N ASP A 457 20.84 3.16 -4.84
CA ASP A 457 20.31 3.54 -3.53
C ASP A 457 19.20 4.59 -3.63
N GLY A 458 18.33 4.58 -2.62
CA GLY A 458 17.27 5.58 -2.44
C GLY A 458 15.95 5.19 -3.10
N ILE A 459 14.98 6.12 -3.06
CA ILE A 459 13.60 5.90 -3.53
C ILE A 459 13.59 5.56 -5.03
N VAL A 460 14.32 6.37 -5.82
CA VAL A 460 14.40 6.18 -7.28
C VAL A 460 15.04 4.83 -7.62
N GLY A 461 16.08 4.43 -6.88
CA GLY A 461 16.73 3.14 -7.06
C GLY A 461 15.79 1.97 -6.79
N LYS A 462 15.07 2.00 -5.65
CA LYS A 462 14.06 0.98 -5.33
C LYS A 462 12.93 0.91 -6.37
N PHE A 463 12.50 2.06 -6.86
CA PHE A 463 11.50 2.13 -7.92
C PHE A 463 12.03 1.55 -9.23
N MET A 464 13.26 1.87 -9.60
CA MET A 464 13.91 1.38 -10.82
C MET A 464 14.37 -0.08 -10.73
N TYR A 465 14.47 -0.67 -9.55
CA TYR A 465 14.90 -2.06 -9.32
C TYR A 465 14.08 -3.08 -10.14
N PHE A 466 12.78 -2.83 -10.29
CA PHE A 466 11.87 -3.74 -11.00
C PHE A 466 12.21 -3.88 -12.49
N LEU A 467 12.77 -2.83 -13.12
CA LEU A 467 13.13 -2.85 -14.54
C LEU A 467 14.30 -3.82 -14.84
N PRO A 468 15.49 -3.66 -14.26
CA PRO A 468 16.61 -4.56 -14.55
C PRO A 468 16.32 -6.00 -14.14
N VAL A 469 15.67 -6.23 -13.01
CA VAL A 469 15.37 -7.60 -12.55
C VAL A 469 14.37 -8.28 -13.49
N THR A 470 13.35 -7.59 -13.96
CA THR A 470 12.43 -8.14 -14.96
C THR A 470 13.13 -8.45 -16.27
N LEU A 471 14.01 -7.54 -16.75
CA LEU A 471 14.83 -7.79 -17.95
C LEU A 471 15.73 -9.02 -17.77
N ILE A 472 16.45 -9.11 -16.64
CA ILE A 472 17.31 -10.25 -16.33
C ILE A 472 16.53 -11.56 -16.35
N LEU A 473 15.39 -11.60 -15.62
CA LEU A 473 14.55 -12.79 -15.56
C LEU A 473 14.06 -13.20 -16.95
N THR A 474 13.61 -12.23 -17.75
CA THR A 474 13.03 -12.51 -19.07
C THR A 474 14.11 -12.96 -20.06
N LEU A 475 15.27 -12.32 -20.05
CA LEU A 475 16.41 -12.70 -20.91
C LEU A 475 17.04 -14.03 -20.51
N LEU A 476 17.12 -14.35 -19.22
CA LEU A 476 17.59 -15.67 -18.77
C LEU A 476 16.58 -16.78 -19.05
N SER A 477 15.32 -16.41 -19.26
CA SER A 477 14.24 -17.34 -19.64
C SER A 477 14.19 -17.60 -21.15
N SER A 478 14.84 -16.78 -21.97
CA SER A 478 14.88 -16.97 -23.43
C SER A 478 15.89 -18.03 -23.81
#